data_7066aea00d1952cbdacf83d7a76d673b
#
_entry.id   7066aea00d1952cbdacf83d7a76d673b
#
_cell.length_a   1.000
_cell.length_b   1.000
_cell.length_c   1.000
_cell.angle_alpha   90.00
_cell.angle_beta   90.00
_cell.angle_gamma   90.00
#
_symmetry.space_group_name_H-M   'P 1'
#
loop_
_entity.id
_entity.type
_entity.pdbx_description
1 polymer ?
#
loop_
_entity_poly.entity_id
_entity_poly.type
_entity_poly.pdbx_seq_one_letter_code
_entity_poly.pdbx_strand_id
1 'polypeptide(L)'
;MRPTFLTLGALSAAIAVAAGAFGAHALRARVEPRLLEVFETGARYQMYHALALLAVAWVATRGAAAQGPATAAGWCFVAGTLLFSGSLYAMTFTGIRALGAITPLGGVAFIAGWLLLAVAAARAS
;
A
#
# COMPACT_ATOMS: atom_id res chain seq x y z
N MET A 1 -21.37 2.92 -3.35
CA MET A 1 -19.98 2.84 -2.85
C MET A 1 -19.76 1.53 -2.13
N ARG A 2 -18.64 0.94 -2.35
CA ARG A 2 -18.28 -0.28 -1.63
C ARG A 2 -17.49 0.10 -0.38
N PRO A 3 -18.00 -0.20 0.83
CA PRO A 3 -17.27 0.10 2.06
C PRO A 3 -15.95 -0.67 2.19
N THR A 4 -15.74 -1.71 1.35
CA THR A 4 -14.57 -2.56 1.39
C THR A 4 -13.25 -1.77 1.30
N PHE A 5 -13.09 -0.92 0.29
CA PHE A 5 -11.85 -0.16 0.13
C PHE A 5 -11.69 0.92 1.20
N LEU A 6 -12.79 1.49 1.64
CA LEU A 6 -12.76 2.45 2.73
C LEU A 6 -12.28 1.77 4.02
N THR A 7 -12.83 0.61 4.33
CA THR A 7 -12.45 -0.18 5.51
C THR A 7 -11.01 -0.68 5.40
N LEU A 8 -10.64 -1.26 4.25
CA LEU A 8 -9.28 -1.75 4.03
C LEU A 8 -8.25 -0.62 4.15
N GLY A 9 -8.58 0.54 3.57
CA GLY A 9 -7.71 1.71 3.66
C GLY A 9 -7.50 2.17 5.09
N ALA A 10 -8.59 2.29 5.85
CA ALA A 10 -8.52 2.71 7.24
C ALA A 10 -7.73 1.71 8.10
N LEU A 11 -7.98 0.41 7.94
CA LEU A 11 -7.24 -0.62 8.68
C LEU A 11 -5.78 -0.65 8.28
N SER A 12 -5.48 -0.56 7.00
CA SER A 12 -4.10 -0.53 6.52
C SER A 12 -3.35 0.69 7.04
N ALA A 13 -4.01 1.85 7.10
CA ALA A 13 -3.42 3.06 7.67
C ALA A 13 -3.12 2.88 9.16
N ALA A 14 -4.03 2.27 9.91
CA ALA A 14 -3.82 1.99 11.33
C ALA A 14 -2.60 1.09 11.53
N ILE A 15 -2.48 0.04 10.72
CA ILE A 15 -1.33 -0.87 10.75
C ILE A 15 -0.04 -0.11 10.39
N ALA A 16 -0.09 0.76 9.38
CA ALA A 16 1.08 1.54 8.96
C ALA A 16 1.57 2.48 10.07
N VAL A 17 0.65 3.13 10.79
CA VAL A 17 1.01 3.97 11.94
C VAL A 17 1.64 3.13 13.03
N ALA A 18 1.04 1.98 13.36
CA ALA A 18 1.59 1.07 14.38
C ALA A 18 2.97 0.57 13.98
N ALA A 19 3.16 0.20 12.70
CA ALA A 19 4.45 -0.25 12.19
C ALA A 19 5.50 0.87 12.28
N GLY A 20 5.13 2.08 11.88
CA GLY A 20 6.03 3.23 11.96
C GLY A 20 6.47 3.53 13.38
N ALA A 21 5.54 3.49 14.32
CA ALA A 21 5.85 3.71 15.75
C ALA A 21 6.73 2.59 16.30
N PHE A 22 6.42 1.33 15.96
CA PHE A 22 7.24 0.19 16.36
C PHE A 22 8.66 0.30 15.83
N GLY A 23 8.81 0.67 14.54
CA GLY A 23 10.11 0.86 13.92
C GLY A 23 10.93 1.94 14.60
N ALA A 24 10.29 3.08 14.90
CA ALA A 24 10.98 4.22 15.49
C ALA A 24 11.44 3.95 16.93
N HIS A 25 10.72 3.13 17.68
CA HIS A 25 10.97 2.95 19.12
C HIS A 25 11.58 1.60 19.48
N ALA A 26 10.89 0.50 19.17
CA ALA A 26 11.34 -0.82 19.62
C ALA A 26 12.31 -1.49 18.65
N LEU A 27 12.03 -1.41 17.34
CA LEU A 27 12.81 -2.12 16.34
C LEU A 27 14.20 -1.52 16.14
N ARG A 28 14.30 -0.21 16.28
CA ARG A 28 15.55 0.54 16.09
C ARG A 28 16.73 -0.06 16.85
N ALA A 29 16.48 -0.56 18.06
CA ALA A 29 17.53 -1.13 18.91
C ALA A 29 17.85 -2.59 18.58
N ARG A 30 17.06 -3.24 17.70
CA ARG A 30 17.12 -4.69 17.49
C ARG A 30 17.62 -5.11 16.11
N VAL A 31 17.64 -4.21 15.14
CA VAL A 31 18.06 -4.53 13.77
C VAL A 31 19.11 -3.53 13.30
N GLU A 32 19.87 -3.93 12.28
CA GLU A 32 20.82 -3.05 11.62
C GLU A 32 20.11 -1.82 11.04
N PRO A 33 20.80 -0.66 10.98
CA PRO A 33 20.21 0.54 10.37
C PRO A 33 19.66 0.32 8.96
N ARG A 34 20.31 -0.52 8.15
CA ARG A 34 19.86 -0.84 6.80
C ARG A 34 18.49 -1.53 6.83
N LEU A 35 18.30 -2.49 7.73
CA LEU A 35 17.03 -3.20 7.86
C LEU A 35 15.95 -2.30 8.46
N LEU A 36 16.31 -1.38 9.32
CA LEU A 36 15.37 -0.39 9.84
C LEU A 36 14.84 0.48 8.70
N GLU A 37 15.69 0.93 7.78
CA GLU A 37 15.26 1.70 6.61
C GLU A 37 14.33 0.90 5.71
N VAL A 38 14.62 -0.38 5.51
CA VAL A 38 13.77 -1.29 4.73
C VAL A 38 12.38 -1.37 5.36
N PHE A 39 12.32 -1.54 6.68
CA PHE A 39 11.06 -1.61 7.41
C PHE A 39 10.29 -0.29 7.29
N GLU A 40 10.95 0.83 7.51
CA GLU A 40 10.32 2.16 7.44
C GLU A 40 9.80 2.46 6.03
N THR A 41 10.52 2.05 5.00
CA THR A 41 10.04 2.17 3.62
C THR A 41 8.76 1.38 3.43
N GLY A 42 8.69 0.16 3.96
CA GLY A 42 7.48 -0.65 3.91
C GLY A 42 6.29 0.05 4.56
N ALA A 43 6.49 0.59 5.76
CA ALA A 43 5.43 1.29 6.50
C ALA A 43 4.98 2.56 5.78
N ARG A 44 5.91 3.31 5.21
CA ARG A 44 5.62 4.55 4.49
C ARG A 44 4.79 4.30 3.25
N TYR A 45 5.20 3.32 2.44
CA TYR A 45 4.46 2.97 1.22
C TYR A 45 3.11 2.35 1.53
N GLN A 46 3.01 1.62 2.63
CA GLN A 46 1.71 1.14 3.10
C GLN A 46 0.78 2.30 3.42
N MET A 47 1.26 3.33 4.09
CA MET A 47 0.44 4.50 4.42
C MET A 47 0.01 5.24 3.15
N TYR A 48 0.92 5.48 2.20
CA TYR A 48 0.57 6.17 0.96
C TYR A 48 -0.59 5.48 0.25
N HIS A 49 -0.55 4.15 0.20
CA HIS A 49 -1.53 3.37 -0.55
C HIS A 49 -2.77 3.04 0.27
N ALA A 50 -2.67 3.10 1.60
CA ALA A 50 -3.86 3.11 2.45
C ALA A 50 -4.71 4.36 2.18
N LEU A 51 -4.07 5.52 2.07
CA LEU A 51 -4.76 6.76 1.72
C LEU A 51 -5.30 6.69 0.29
N ALA A 52 -4.55 6.05 -0.63
CA ALA A 52 -5.02 5.83 -1.99
C ALA A 52 -6.30 4.99 -2.03
N LEU A 53 -6.45 4.00 -1.13
CA LEU A 53 -7.67 3.20 -1.04
C LEU A 53 -8.88 4.05 -0.62
N LEU A 54 -8.67 5.05 0.24
CA LEU A 54 -9.75 5.99 0.59
C LEU A 54 -10.16 6.81 -0.64
N ALA A 55 -9.18 7.23 -1.44
CA ALA A 55 -9.44 7.95 -2.68
C ALA A 55 -10.19 7.08 -3.69
N VAL A 56 -9.81 5.81 -3.82
CA VAL A 56 -10.52 4.83 -4.66
C VAL A 56 -11.98 4.73 -4.25
N ALA A 57 -12.23 4.60 -2.95
CA ALA A 57 -13.60 4.48 -2.43
C ALA A 57 -14.45 5.69 -2.83
N TRP A 58 -13.86 6.89 -2.79
CA TRP A 58 -14.55 8.11 -3.16
C TRP A 58 -14.78 8.19 -4.68
N VAL A 59 -13.74 7.96 -5.48
CA VAL A 59 -13.84 8.04 -6.95
C VAL A 59 -14.87 7.05 -7.47
N ALA A 60 -14.96 5.86 -6.87
CA ALA A 60 -15.93 4.84 -7.26
C ALA A 60 -17.39 5.30 -7.11
N THR A 61 -17.64 6.36 -6.33
CA THR A 61 -18.98 6.93 -6.19
C THR A 61 -19.30 7.99 -7.25
N ARG A 62 -18.33 8.31 -8.11
CA ARG A 62 -18.42 9.43 -9.04
C ARG A 62 -18.86 9.00 -10.44
N GLY A 63 -19.82 8.11 -10.50
CA GLY A 63 -20.44 7.71 -11.76
C GLY A 63 -20.08 6.29 -12.18
N ALA A 64 -20.95 5.69 -12.99
CA ALA A 64 -20.80 4.31 -13.43
C ALA A 64 -19.51 4.09 -14.24
N ALA A 65 -19.12 5.06 -15.06
CA ALA A 65 -17.92 4.95 -15.90
C ALA A 65 -16.61 4.94 -15.09
N ALA A 66 -16.62 5.52 -13.89
CA ALA A 66 -15.46 5.55 -13.01
C ALA A 66 -15.31 4.25 -12.20
N GLN A 67 -16.39 3.53 -12.00
CA GLN A 67 -16.48 2.41 -11.04
C GLN A 67 -15.53 1.26 -11.36
N GLY A 68 -15.49 0.81 -12.61
CA GLY A 68 -14.65 -0.30 -13.05
C GLY A 68 -13.17 -0.03 -12.83
N PRO A 69 -12.62 1.04 -13.42
CA PRO A 69 -11.20 1.35 -13.22
C PRO A 69 -10.86 1.70 -11.77
N ALA A 70 -11.76 2.32 -11.02
CA ALA A 70 -11.51 2.59 -9.59
C ALA A 70 -11.40 1.29 -8.79
N THR A 71 -12.28 0.33 -9.04
CA THR A 71 -12.24 -0.98 -8.38
C THR A 71 -10.95 -1.73 -8.72
N ALA A 72 -10.54 -1.71 -9.99
CA ALA A 72 -9.29 -2.32 -10.42
C ALA A 72 -8.09 -1.65 -9.73
N ALA A 73 -8.10 -0.32 -9.63
CA ALA A 73 -7.06 0.42 -8.92
C ALA A 73 -6.97 -0.02 -7.45
N GLY A 74 -8.12 -0.17 -6.80
CA GLY A 74 -8.18 -0.60 -5.40
C GLY A 74 -7.50 -1.95 -5.19
N TRP A 75 -7.79 -2.93 -6.04
CA TRP A 75 -7.15 -4.25 -5.92
C TRP A 75 -5.67 -4.20 -6.25
N CYS A 76 -5.24 -3.34 -7.18
CA CYS A 76 -3.81 -3.12 -7.43
C CYS A 76 -3.12 -2.55 -6.20
N PHE A 77 -3.73 -1.62 -5.49
CA PHE A 77 -3.15 -1.07 -4.27
C PHE A 77 -3.09 -2.11 -3.15
N VAL A 78 -4.11 -2.95 -3.02
CA VAL A 78 -4.10 -4.05 -2.03
C VAL A 78 -2.97 -5.04 -2.36
N ALA A 79 -2.92 -5.51 -3.60
CA ALA A 79 -1.89 -6.45 -4.04
C ALA A 79 -0.49 -5.84 -3.90
N GLY A 80 -0.35 -4.58 -4.30
CA GLY A 80 0.91 -3.85 -4.19
C GLY A 80 1.38 -3.73 -2.74
N THR A 81 0.47 -3.44 -1.81
CA THR A 81 0.80 -3.36 -0.39
C THR A 81 1.30 -4.70 0.14
N LEU A 82 0.62 -5.79 -0.21
CA LEU A 82 1.04 -7.12 0.22
C LEU A 82 2.41 -7.50 -0.35
N LEU A 83 2.64 -7.25 -1.63
CA LEU A 83 3.90 -7.61 -2.28
C LEU A 83 5.04 -6.66 -1.92
N PHE A 84 4.80 -5.37 -1.91
CA PHE A 84 5.83 -4.36 -1.64
C PHE A 84 6.14 -4.26 -0.16
N SER A 85 5.18 -3.79 0.64
CA SER A 85 5.39 -3.59 2.07
C SER A 85 5.57 -4.93 2.79
N GLY A 86 4.80 -5.94 2.40
CA GLY A 86 4.91 -7.28 2.99
C GLY A 86 6.30 -7.88 2.80
N SER A 87 6.89 -7.78 1.60
CA SER A 87 8.24 -8.30 1.34
C SER A 87 9.29 -7.55 2.13
N LEU A 88 9.15 -6.24 2.30
CA LEU A 88 10.09 -5.43 3.07
C LEU A 88 10.00 -5.76 4.56
N TYR A 89 8.81 -5.94 5.10
CA TYR A 89 8.65 -6.39 6.48
C TYR A 89 9.27 -7.77 6.69
N ALA A 90 8.99 -8.71 5.80
CA ALA A 90 9.54 -10.06 5.87
C ALA A 90 11.07 -10.04 5.80
N MET A 91 11.64 -9.22 4.91
CA MET A 91 13.09 -9.06 4.79
C MET A 91 13.70 -8.53 6.08
N THR A 92 13.03 -7.59 6.74
CA THR A 92 13.53 -7.00 7.98
C THR A 92 13.69 -8.05 9.08
N PHE A 93 12.71 -8.95 9.21
CA PHE A 93 12.71 -9.93 10.29
C PHE A 93 13.46 -11.23 9.95
N THR A 94 13.66 -11.53 8.69
CA THR A 94 14.36 -12.75 8.26
C THR A 94 15.78 -12.51 7.78
N GLY A 95 16.09 -11.31 7.32
CA GLY A 95 17.37 -10.99 6.70
C GLY A 95 17.53 -11.58 5.31
N ILE A 96 16.51 -12.22 4.76
CA ILE A 96 16.59 -12.90 3.45
C ILE A 96 16.52 -11.87 2.33
N ARG A 97 17.64 -11.59 1.69
CA ARG A 97 17.73 -10.58 0.62
C ARG A 97 16.92 -10.95 -0.62
N ALA A 98 16.72 -12.24 -0.87
CA ALA A 98 15.96 -12.70 -2.03
C ALA A 98 14.51 -12.20 -2.01
N LEU A 99 13.97 -11.88 -0.84
CA LEU A 99 12.64 -11.29 -0.71
C LEU A 99 12.53 -9.94 -1.41
N GLY A 100 13.65 -9.23 -1.56
CA GLY A 100 13.72 -7.99 -2.30
C GLY A 100 13.38 -8.12 -3.78
N ALA A 101 13.41 -9.34 -4.33
CA ALA A 101 12.99 -9.58 -5.71
C ALA A 101 11.47 -9.51 -5.87
N ILE A 102 10.72 -9.69 -4.79
CA ILE A 102 9.25 -9.59 -4.79
C ILE A 102 8.81 -8.12 -4.77
N THR A 103 9.59 -7.27 -4.11
CA THR A 103 9.26 -5.85 -3.92
C THR A 103 8.96 -5.11 -5.23
N PRO A 104 9.75 -5.27 -6.32
CA PRO A 104 9.43 -4.61 -7.59
C PRO A 104 8.09 -5.02 -8.19
N LEU A 105 7.63 -6.24 -7.96
CA LEU A 105 6.31 -6.67 -8.42
C LEU A 105 5.22 -5.86 -7.74
N GLY A 106 5.37 -5.59 -6.45
CA GLY A 106 4.47 -4.71 -5.72
C GLY A 106 4.53 -3.28 -6.23
N GLY A 107 5.74 -2.81 -6.57
CA GLY A 107 5.92 -1.49 -7.17
C GLY A 107 5.17 -1.33 -8.48
N VAL A 108 5.23 -2.35 -9.34
CA VAL A 108 4.47 -2.36 -10.61
C VAL A 108 2.97 -2.31 -10.33
N ALA A 109 2.50 -3.08 -9.36
CA ALA A 109 1.08 -3.06 -8.97
C ALA A 109 0.66 -1.67 -8.49
N PHE A 110 1.50 -0.99 -7.71
CA PHE A 110 1.23 0.38 -7.28
C PHE A 110 1.11 1.34 -8.47
N ILE A 111 2.05 1.28 -9.40
CA ILE A 111 2.03 2.14 -10.59
C ILE A 111 0.75 1.88 -11.39
N ALA A 112 0.42 0.61 -11.62
CA ALA A 112 -0.80 0.25 -12.33
C ALA A 112 -2.03 0.79 -11.61
N GLY A 113 -2.05 0.72 -10.29
CA GLY A 113 -3.14 1.25 -9.47
C GLY A 113 -3.32 2.76 -9.66
N TRP A 114 -2.23 3.52 -9.63
CA TRP A 114 -2.30 4.97 -9.82
C TRP A 114 -2.76 5.35 -11.22
N LEU A 115 -2.30 4.63 -12.25
CA LEU A 115 -2.74 4.88 -13.61
C LEU A 115 -4.23 4.56 -13.79
N LEU A 116 -4.70 3.47 -13.20
CA LEU A 116 -6.13 3.11 -13.21
C LEU A 116 -6.96 4.14 -12.45
N LEU A 117 -6.44 4.66 -11.33
CA LEU A 117 -7.14 5.69 -10.59
C LEU A 117 -7.23 6.98 -11.41
N ALA A 118 -6.17 7.32 -12.14
CA ALA A 118 -6.20 8.47 -13.05
C ALA A 118 -7.27 8.30 -14.13
N VAL A 119 -7.39 7.10 -14.70
CA VAL A 119 -8.43 6.79 -15.69
C VAL A 119 -9.81 6.93 -15.05
N ALA A 120 -10.00 6.37 -13.86
CA ALA A 120 -11.27 6.47 -13.15
C ALA A 120 -11.63 7.93 -12.87
N ALA A 121 -10.67 8.73 -12.42
CA ALA A 121 -10.88 10.14 -12.14
C ALA A 121 -11.27 10.91 -13.41
N ALA A 122 -10.63 10.59 -14.53
CA ALA A 122 -10.96 11.22 -15.82
C ALA A 122 -12.38 10.88 -16.29
N ARG A 123 -12.91 9.74 -15.87
CA ARG A 123 -14.27 9.30 -16.21
C ARG A 123 -15.31 9.69 -15.16
N ALA A 124 -14.88 10.27 -14.05
CA ALA A 124 -15.77 10.67 -12.97
C ALA A 124 -16.68 11.83 -13.40
N SER A 125 -17.87 11.83 -12.86
CA SER A 125 -18.86 12.89 -13.15
C SER A 125 -19.35 13.58 -11.87
#